data_a511777b8b131e712ae01d7bcbc16c80
#
_entry.id   a511777b8b131e712ae01d7bcbc16c80
#
_cell.length_a   1.000
_cell.length_b   1.000
_cell.length_c   1.000
_cell.angle_alpha   90.00
_cell.angle_beta   90.00
_cell.angle_gamma   90.00
#
_symmetry.space_group_name_H-M   'P 1'
#
loop_
_entity.id
_entity.type
_entity.pdbx_description
1 polymer ?
#
loop_
_entity_poly.entity_id
_entity_poly.type
_entity_poly.pdbx_seq_one_letter_code
_entity_poly.pdbx_strand_id
1 'polypeptide(L)'
;MRANVFVAALICIVVFLAGCSANMNSTESDTDFKGAETIVQTNQNDTEQYTQDTEIFDVINDTAFGDYGRLIFPVNSSYYSGDTLGELGFTWYNNIAPDKTVEIANYMKSHAENGDVIFYDIYTDEEKAADPAKEDTGLFFFKGNPGERFAVCNAGGGFAYVGAMHDSFPHALELSKMGYNAFALIYRPGAQTACEDLARAISFIFENADELEVNTDCYSLWGGSAGGRMAAWLGSYGTAAFGKKIYRRPGL
;
A
#
# COMPACT_ATOMS: atom_id res chain seq x y z
N MET A 1 8.22 0.51 -41.83
CA MET A 1 8.16 -0.70 -40.99
C MET A 1 7.03 -0.56 -40.02
N ARG A 2 5.99 -1.39 -40.11
CA ARG A 2 4.81 -1.31 -39.21
C ARG A 2 5.07 -2.24 -38.04
N ALA A 3 5.10 -1.71 -36.83
CA ALA A 3 5.18 -2.48 -35.61
C ALA A 3 3.79 -2.99 -35.24
N ASN A 4 3.65 -4.31 -35.16
CA ASN A 4 2.43 -4.97 -34.69
C ASN A 4 2.39 -4.91 -33.16
N VAL A 5 1.39 -4.23 -32.62
CA VAL A 5 1.08 -4.24 -31.18
C VAL A 5 0.16 -5.43 -30.93
N PHE A 6 0.65 -6.43 -30.19
CA PHE A 6 -0.18 -7.52 -29.68
C PHE A 6 -0.84 -7.04 -28.38
N VAL A 7 -2.15 -6.92 -28.39
CA VAL A 7 -2.98 -6.74 -27.20
C VAL A 7 -3.29 -8.14 -26.66
N ALA A 8 -2.68 -8.52 -25.55
CA ALA A 8 -3.02 -9.74 -24.83
C ALA A 8 -4.14 -9.44 -23.84
N ALA A 9 -5.34 -9.91 -24.11
CA ALA A 9 -6.44 -9.92 -23.16
C ALA A 9 -6.26 -11.09 -22.20
N LEU A 10 -6.02 -10.79 -20.90
CA LEU A 10 -5.89 -11.79 -19.87
C LEU A 10 -7.29 -12.14 -19.33
N ILE A 11 -7.77 -13.34 -19.67
CA ILE A 11 -9.01 -13.91 -19.11
C ILE A 11 -8.61 -14.64 -17.82
N CYS A 12 -9.09 -14.15 -16.68
CA CYS A 12 -8.94 -14.86 -15.40
C CYS A 12 -9.89 -16.06 -15.36
N ILE A 13 -9.34 -17.26 -15.43
CA ILE A 13 -10.05 -18.51 -15.15
C ILE A 13 -9.80 -18.84 -13.68
N VAL A 14 -10.87 -18.80 -12.87
CA VAL A 14 -10.85 -19.28 -11.48
C VAL A 14 -11.09 -20.77 -11.51
N VAL A 15 -10.10 -21.58 -11.12
CA VAL A 15 -10.23 -23.02 -10.94
C VAL A 15 -10.44 -23.32 -9.46
N PHE A 16 -11.63 -23.79 -9.11
CA PHE A 16 -11.92 -24.37 -7.80
C PHE A 16 -11.41 -25.80 -7.76
N LEU A 17 -10.46 -26.11 -6.88
CA LEU A 17 -10.12 -27.48 -6.52
C LEU A 17 -10.70 -27.80 -5.14
N ALA A 18 -11.71 -28.68 -5.14
CA ALA A 18 -12.23 -29.31 -3.93
C ALA A 18 -11.26 -30.43 -3.51
N GLY A 19 -10.67 -30.31 -2.33
CA GLY A 19 -9.81 -31.32 -1.72
C GLY A 19 -10.55 -32.13 -0.65
N CYS A 20 -10.58 -33.43 -0.82
CA CYS A 20 -11.21 -34.43 0.08
C CYS A 20 -10.46 -34.52 1.42
N SER A 21 -11.26 -34.62 2.49
CA SER A 21 -10.85 -35.08 3.82
C SER A 21 -10.40 -36.55 3.80
N ALA A 22 -9.26 -36.82 4.39
CA ALA A 22 -8.91 -38.16 4.84
C ALA A 22 -8.65 -38.11 6.35
N ASN A 23 -9.51 -38.82 7.06
CA ASN A 23 -9.48 -39.09 8.49
C ASN A 23 -8.55 -40.27 8.75
N MET A 24 -7.56 -40.13 9.62
CA MET A 24 -6.85 -41.26 10.19
C MET A 24 -6.65 -41.10 11.69
N ASN A 25 -7.35 -41.93 12.42
CA ASN A 25 -7.13 -42.28 13.83
C ASN A 25 -5.83 -43.09 13.99
N SER A 26 -5.04 -42.79 15.02
CA SER A 26 -4.34 -43.83 15.78
C SER A 26 -3.74 -43.29 17.08
N THR A 27 -4.32 -43.75 18.17
CA THR A 27 -3.74 -44.41 19.37
C THR A 27 -2.70 -43.62 20.22
N GLU A 28 -3.17 -43.53 21.46
CA GLU A 28 -2.45 -43.18 22.70
C GLU A 28 -1.17 -43.98 22.93
N SER A 29 -0.17 -43.36 23.51
CA SER A 29 0.70 -43.98 24.50
C SER A 29 1.20 -42.92 25.48
N ASP A 30 0.79 -43.07 26.72
CA ASP A 30 1.29 -42.42 27.92
C ASP A 30 2.79 -42.63 28.08
N THR A 31 3.55 -41.55 28.33
CA THR A 31 4.72 -41.63 29.22
C THR A 31 4.90 -40.29 29.94
N ASP A 32 4.70 -40.37 31.26
CA ASP A 32 5.07 -39.38 32.26
C ASP A 32 6.54 -38.96 32.14
N PHE A 33 6.81 -37.65 32.02
CA PHE A 33 8.09 -37.06 32.39
C PHE A 33 7.86 -35.75 33.14
N LYS A 34 8.02 -35.82 34.49
CA LYS A 34 8.25 -34.68 35.36
C LYS A 34 9.61 -34.09 35.06
N GLY A 35 9.70 -32.79 34.89
CA GLY A 35 10.99 -32.11 35.08
C GLY A 35 11.12 -30.75 34.45
N ALA A 36 11.19 -29.74 35.29
CA ALA A 36 11.77 -28.41 35.10
C ALA A 36 11.04 -27.44 34.22
N GLU A 37 10.23 -26.59 34.87
CA GLU A 37 9.86 -25.28 34.38
C GLU A 37 11.12 -24.41 34.17
N THR A 38 11.60 -24.34 32.95
CA THR A 38 12.51 -23.28 32.55
C THR A 38 11.62 -22.09 32.18
N ILE A 39 11.56 -21.10 33.07
CA ILE A 39 11.00 -19.80 32.77
C ILE A 39 11.92 -19.17 31.71
N VAL A 40 11.57 -19.37 30.45
CA VAL A 40 12.10 -18.53 29.37
C VAL A 40 11.37 -17.20 29.51
N GLN A 41 12.04 -16.23 30.15
CA GLN A 41 11.63 -14.82 29.99
C GLN A 41 11.91 -14.46 28.54
N THR A 42 10.91 -14.63 27.69
CA THR A 42 10.84 -13.91 26.43
C THR A 42 10.56 -12.46 26.78
N ASN A 43 11.59 -11.63 26.71
CA ASN A 43 11.40 -10.20 26.52
C ASN A 43 10.78 -10.01 25.11
N GLN A 44 9.52 -10.32 24.97
CA GLN A 44 8.71 -9.76 23.93
C GLN A 44 8.34 -8.36 24.43
N ASN A 45 8.84 -7.34 23.74
CA ASN A 45 8.11 -6.10 23.65
C ASN A 45 6.77 -6.51 23.01
N ASP A 46 5.75 -6.74 23.84
CA ASP A 46 4.36 -6.85 23.38
C ASP A 46 3.93 -5.46 22.90
N THR A 47 4.31 -5.11 21.68
CA THR A 47 3.67 -4.01 20.97
C THR A 47 2.23 -4.45 20.75
N GLU A 48 1.31 -3.71 21.36
CA GLU A 48 -0.12 -4.00 21.29
C GLU A 48 -0.58 -3.95 19.83
N GLN A 49 -0.96 -5.10 19.30
CA GLN A 49 -1.44 -5.21 17.93
C GLN A 49 -2.86 -4.67 17.82
N TYR A 50 -3.16 -4.05 16.70
CA TYR A 50 -4.52 -3.66 16.37
C TYR A 50 -5.41 -4.88 16.16
N THR A 51 -6.69 -4.72 16.50
CA THR A 51 -7.77 -5.69 16.29
C THR A 51 -8.90 -5.05 15.49
N GLN A 52 -9.94 -5.80 15.19
CA GLN A 52 -11.14 -5.22 14.56
C GLN A 52 -11.84 -4.19 15.46
N ASP A 53 -11.67 -4.27 16.79
CA ASP A 53 -12.24 -3.35 17.76
C ASP A 53 -11.38 -2.09 17.98
N THR A 54 -10.20 -2.01 17.35
CA THR A 54 -9.33 -0.83 17.45
C THR A 54 -9.97 0.36 16.76
N GLU A 55 -10.04 1.50 17.45
CA GLU A 55 -10.61 2.73 16.91
C GLU A 55 -9.73 3.26 15.75
N ILE A 56 -10.36 3.74 14.69
CA ILE A 56 -9.67 4.38 13.56
C ILE A 56 -8.89 5.61 14.05
N PHE A 57 -9.45 6.32 15.02
CA PHE A 57 -8.80 7.47 15.66
C PHE A 57 -7.46 7.08 16.31
N ASP A 58 -7.38 5.93 16.97
CA ASP A 58 -6.16 5.46 17.62
C ASP A 58 -5.09 5.11 16.59
N VAL A 59 -5.47 4.50 15.46
CA VAL A 59 -4.54 4.23 14.36
C VAL A 59 -4.00 5.53 13.77
N ILE A 60 -4.86 6.52 13.52
CA ILE A 60 -4.45 7.82 12.95
C ILE A 60 -3.45 8.54 13.85
N ASN A 61 -3.61 8.44 15.18
CA ASN A 61 -2.80 9.14 16.17
C ASN A 61 -1.71 8.26 16.79
N ASP A 62 -1.49 7.06 16.30
CA ASP A 62 -0.43 6.21 16.80
C ASP A 62 0.94 6.86 16.51
N THR A 63 1.76 6.95 17.56
CA THR A 63 3.08 7.58 17.49
C THR A 63 4.02 6.90 16.52
N ALA A 64 3.79 5.61 16.20
CA ALA A 64 4.54 4.88 15.19
C ALA A 64 4.43 5.53 13.79
N PHE A 65 3.31 6.19 13.50
CA PHE A 65 3.05 6.81 12.20
C PHE A 65 3.37 8.32 12.14
N GLY A 66 3.64 8.97 13.28
CA GLY A 66 3.87 10.40 13.28
C GLY A 66 2.78 11.16 12.52
N ASP A 67 3.17 12.17 11.75
CA ASP A 67 2.22 13.05 11.05
C ASP A 67 1.52 12.40 9.84
N TYR A 68 2.02 11.25 9.33
CA TYR A 68 1.42 10.59 8.18
C TYR A 68 0.32 9.57 8.53
N GLY A 69 0.10 9.27 9.81
CA GLY A 69 -1.00 8.40 10.26
C GLY A 69 -2.36 8.84 9.72
N ARG A 70 -2.58 10.16 9.62
CA ARG A 70 -3.80 10.76 9.04
C ARG A 70 -4.02 10.43 7.56
N LEU A 71 -2.99 10.00 6.83
CA LEU A 71 -3.06 9.65 5.41
C LEU A 71 -3.38 8.17 5.16
N ILE A 72 -3.44 7.35 6.20
CA ILE A 72 -3.83 5.93 6.11
C ILE A 72 -5.30 5.80 5.67
N PHE A 73 -6.13 6.75 6.09
CA PHE A 73 -7.54 6.86 5.74
C PHE A 73 -7.79 8.12 4.90
N PRO A 74 -8.98 8.27 4.26
CA PRO A 74 -9.30 9.51 3.56
C PRO A 74 -9.18 10.73 4.48
N VAL A 75 -8.43 11.74 4.07
CA VAL A 75 -8.19 12.97 4.86
C VAL A 75 -9.50 13.65 5.24
N ASN A 76 -10.46 13.67 4.34
CA ASN A 76 -11.82 14.12 4.64
C ASN A 76 -12.65 12.94 5.16
N SER A 77 -12.91 12.94 6.48
CA SER A 77 -13.64 11.88 7.17
C SER A 77 -15.07 11.64 6.67
N SER A 78 -15.65 12.57 5.90
CA SER A 78 -16.97 12.36 5.31
C SER A 78 -17.01 11.24 4.25
N TYR A 79 -15.84 10.76 3.81
CA TYR A 79 -15.74 9.67 2.82
C TYR A 79 -15.61 8.28 3.42
N TYR A 80 -15.50 8.16 4.73
CA TYR A 80 -15.55 6.87 5.42
C TYR A 80 -16.53 6.90 6.59
N SER A 81 -16.89 5.72 7.09
CA SER A 81 -17.81 5.49 8.20
C SER A 81 -17.30 4.34 9.06
N GLY A 82 -17.89 4.18 10.23
CA GLY A 82 -17.44 3.25 11.26
C GLY A 82 -16.42 3.90 12.18
N ASP A 83 -16.43 3.50 13.44
CA ASP A 83 -15.53 4.03 14.46
C ASP A 83 -14.29 3.12 14.60
N THR A 84 -14.41 1.83 14.27
CA THR A 84 -13.35 0.82 14.41
C THR A 84 -12.85 0.29 13.07
N LEU A 85 -11.70 -0.39 13.07
CA LEU A 85 -11.14 -1.04 11.89
C LEU A 85 -12.09 -2.11 11.32
N GLY A 86 -12.85 -2.78 12.19
CA GLY A 86 -13.83 -3.80 11.80
C GLY A 86 -15.10 -3.22 11.16
N GLU A 87 -15.45 -1.99 11.48
CA GLU A 87 -16.63 -1.29 10.98
C GLU A 87 -16.33 -0.37 9.79
N LEU A 88 -15.06 -0.24 9.39
CA LEU A 88 -14.64 0.67 8.34
C LEU A 88 -15.44 0.45 7.05
N GLY A 89 -16.10 1.50 6.59
CA GLY A 89 -16.78 1.56 5.30
C GLY A 89 -16.37 2.81 4.53
N PHE A 90 -16.34 2.75 3.21
CA PHE A 90 -16.07 3.92 2.37
C PHE A 90 -17.29 4.30 1.56
N THR A 91 -17.43 5.59 1.28
CA THR A 91 -18.37 6.05 0.25
C THR A 91 -18.10 5.31 -1.06
N TRP A 92 -19.13 4.69 -1.63
CA TRP A 92 -19.12 3.85 -2.85
C TRP A 92 -18.51 2.44 -2.71
N TYR A 93 -17.96 2.06 -1.55
CA TYR A 93 -17.40 0.73 -1.33
C TYR A 93 -17.93 0.14 -0.02
N ASN A 94 -18.75 -0.90 -0.13
CA ASN A 94 -19.44 -1.49 1.02
C ASN A 94 -18.82 -2.83 1.49
N ASN A 95 -17.81 -3.33 0.77
CA ASN A 95 -17.23 -4.65 1.04
C ASN A 95 -15.74 -4.52 1.39
N ILE A 96 -15.46 -3.92 2.53
CA ILE A 96 -14.11 -3.91 3.09
C ILE A 96 -13.97 -5.17 3.94
N ALA A 97 -12.88 -5.91 3.75
CA ALA A 97 -12.59 -7.10 4.54
C ALA A 97 -11.93 -6.67 5.86
N PRO A 98 -12.61 -6.79 7.02
CA PRO A 98 -12.07 -6.31 8.31
C PRO A 98 -10.72 -6.94 8.66
N ASP A 99 -10.56 -8.25 8.44
CA ASP A 99 -9.30 -8.94 8.71
C ASP A 99 -8.13 -8.37 7.87
N LYS A 100 -8.40 -8.00 6.61
CA LYS A 100 -7.39 -7.40 5.74
C LYS A 100 -7.04 -5.98 6.19
N THR A 101 -8.01 -5.21 6.66
CA THR A 101 -7.79 -3.88 7.25
C THR A 101 -6.84 -3.97 8.45
N VAL A 102 -7.12 -4.90 9.37
CA VAL A 102 -6.28 -5.16 10.55
C VAL A 102 -4.89 -5.65 10.15
N GLU A 103 -4.79 -6.57 9.21
CA GLU A 103 -3.52 -7.08 8.69
C GLU A 103 -2.64 -5.95 8.14
N ILE A 104 -3.20 -5.05 7.33
CA ILE A 104 -2.48 -3.93 6.75
C ILE A 104 -2.02 -2.94 7.82
N ALA A 105 -2.90 -2.58 8.75
CA ALA A 105 -2.58 -1.66 9.82
C ALA A 105 -1.45 -2.20 10.72
N ASN A 106 -1.51 -3.48 11.09
CA ASN A 106 -0.46 -4.15 11.86
C ASN A 106 0.84 -4.31 11.09
N TYR A 107 0.79 -4.60 9.78
CA TYR A 107 1.98 -4.64 8.94
C TYR A 107 2.70 -3.27 8.98
N MET A 108 1.99 -2.19 8.73
CA MET A 108 2.56 -0.84 8.73
C MET A 108 3.10 -0.46 10.12
N LYS A 109 2.34 -0.72 11.19
CA LYS A 109 2.78 -0.45 12.57
C LYS A 109 4.08 -1.19 12.91
N SER A 110 4.11 -2.50 12.67
CA SER A 110 5.27 -3.33 12.96
C SER A 110 6.52 -2.84 12.22
N HIS A 111 6.41 -2.46 10.95
CA HIS A 111 7.55 -1.92 10.20
C HIS A 111 8.00 -0.56 10.73
N ALA A 112 7.06 0.35 11.01
CA ALA A 112 7.37 1.66 11.57
C ALA A 112 8.06 1.55 12.95
N GLU A 113 7.58 0.69 13.84
CA GLU A 113 8.17 0.43 15.16
C GLU A 113 9.56 -0.22 15.08
N ASN A 114 9.82 -1.01 14.04
CA ASN A 114 11.14 -1.57 13.77
C ASN A 114 12.12 -0.54 13.16
N GLY A 115 11.67 0.68 12.90
CA GLY A 115 12.47 1.76 12.33
C GLY A 115 12.57 1.73 10.81
N ASP A 116 11.73 0.93 10.14
CA ASP A 116 11.63 0.96 8.68
C ASP A 116 10.92 2.24 8.23
N VAL A 117 11.40 2.84 7.14
CA VAL A 117 10.70 3.97 6.53
C VAL A 117 9.57 3.42 5.66
N ILE A 118 8.33 3.61 6.11
CA ILE A 118 7.13 3.12 5.41
C ILE A 118 6.36 4.23 4.70
N PHE A 119 6.78 5.49 4.82
CA PHE A 119 6.15 6.62 4.16
C PHE A 119 7.21 7.61 3.66
N TYR A 120 7.01 8.13 2.46
CA TYR A 120 7.86 9.12 1.83
C TYR A 120 7.05 10.33 1.35
N ASP A 121 7.46 11.51 1.76
CA ASP A 121 7.02 12.75 1.14
C ASP A 121 7.55 12.85 -0.29
N ILE A 122 6.69 13.19 -1.23
CA ILE A 122 7.08 13.37 -2.63
C ILE A 122 7.25 14.84 -3.04
N TYR A 123 6.89 15.75 -2.14
CA TYR A 123 7.03 17.19 -2.32
C TYR A 123 7.92 17.79 -1.25
N THR A 124 8.68 18.82 -1.61
CA THR A 124 9.52 19.57 -0.66
C THR A 124 8.69 20.51 0.21
N ASP A 125 9.26 20.97 1.31
CA ASP A 125 8.59 21.92 2.21
C ASP A 125 8.26 23.24 1.50
N GLU A 126 9.10 23.70 0.55
CA GLU A 126 8.82 24.87 -0.27
C GLU A 126 7.63 24.64 -1.22
N GLU A 127 7.52 23.44 -1.79
CA GLU A 127 6.40 23.09 -2.65
C GLU A 127 5.09 22.97 -1.86
N LYS A 128 5.15 22.46 -0.61
CA LYS A 128 4.00 22.38 0.31
C LYS A 128 3.61 23.79 0.80
N ALA A 129 4.57 24.65 1.13
CA ALA A 129 4.29 26.03 1.50
C ALA A 129 3.64 26.84 0.36
N ALA A 130 3.99 26.55 -0.90
CA ALA A 130 3.38 27.17 -2.08
C ALA A 130 1.99 26.60 -2.42
N ASP A 131 1.72 25.35 -2.07
CA ASP A 131 0.45 24.65 -2.29
C ASP A 131 0.21 23.69 -1.12
N PRO A 132 -0.48 24.14 -0.05
CA PRO A 132 -0.70 23.35 1.16
C PRO A 132 -1.43 22.02 0.92
N ALA A 133 -2.20 21.89 -0.17
CA ALA A 133 -2.84 20.62 -0.49
C ALA A 133 -1.84 19.48 -0.77
N LYS A 134 -0.56 19.81 -1.01
CA LYS A 134 0.51 18.83 -1.17
C LYS A 134 0.92 18.15 0.14
N GLU A 135 0.54 18.68 1.29
CA GLU A 135 0.70 18.02 2.58
C GLU A 135 -0.12 16.72 2.69
N ASP A 136 -1.19 16.63 1.88
CA ASP A 136 -2.07 15.47 1.83
C ASP A 136 -1.67 14.46 0.75
N THR A 137 -0.38 14.37 0.44
CA THR A 137 0.16 13.44 -0.55
C THR A 137 1.37 12.69 -0.02
N GLY A 138 1.69 11.55 -0.64
CA GLY A 138 2.90 10.81 -0.36
C GLY A 138 2.81 9.36 -0.81
N LEU A 139 3.86 8.62 -0.56
CA LEU A 139 3.99 7.21 -0.92
C LEU A 139 4.12 6.36 0.32
N PHE A 140 3.17 5.48 0.57
CA PHE A 140 3.38 4.35 1.47
C PHE A 140 4.19 3.28 0.76
N PHE A 141 5.24 2.79 1.41
CA PHE A 141 6.15 1.78 0.87
C PHE A 141 5.95 0.43 1.55
N PHE A 142 5.59 -0.56 0.77
CA PHE A 142 5.52 -1.96 1.14
C PHE A 142 6.73 -2.66 0.54
N LYS A 143 7.79 -2.79 1.34
CA LYS A 143 9.09 -3.26 0.89
C LYS A 143 9.04 -4.75 0.53
N GLY A 144 9.60 -5.08 -0.63
CA GLY A 144 9.86 -6.45 -1.08
C GLY A 144 11.34 -6.81 -0.92
N ASN A 145 11.88 -7.58 -1.86
CA ASN A 145 13.30 -7.92 -1.87
C ASN A 145 14.14 -6.75 -2.41
N PRO A 146 15.31 -6.48 -1.84
CA PRO A 146 16.22 -5.47 -2.36
C PRO A 146 16.58 -5.70 -3.83
N GLY A 147 16.56 -4.64 -4.62
CA GLY A 147 16.91 -4.68 -6.05
C GLY A 147 15.83 -5.30 -6.95
N GLU A 148 14.66 -5.66 -6.41
CA GLU A 148 13.53 -6.09 -7.22
C GLU A 148 12.78 -4.92 -7.84
N ARG A 149 12.03 -5.23 -8.91
CA ARG A 149 11.16 -4.27 -9.61
C ARG A 149 10.09 -3.72 -8.69
N PHE A 150 9.53 -2.59 -9.09
CA PHE A 150 8.49 -1.96 -8.29
C PHE A 150 7.16 -1.81 -9.02
N ALA A 151 6.12 -1.69 -8.21
CA ALA A 151 4.78 -1.31 -8.63
C ALA A 151 4.33 -0.02 -7.93
N VAL A 152 3.53 0.81 -8.61
CA VAL A 152 2.80 1.92 -7.98
C VAL A 152 1.33 1.60 -8.03
N CYS A 153 0.74 1.41 -6.84
CA CYS A 153 -0.67 1.09 -6.63
C CYS A 153 -1.46 2.37 -6.37
N ASN A 154 -2.50 2.61 -7.16
CA ASN A 154 -3.31 3.81 -7.12
C ASN A 154 -4.74 3.44 -6.75
N ALA A 155 -5.23 3.92 -5.62
CA ALA A 155 -6.57 3.59 -5.17
C ALA A 155 -7.65 4.32 -5.98
N GLY A 156 -8.86 3.73 -5.99
CA GLY A 156 -10.07 4.42 -6.41
C GLY A 156 -10.55 5.44 -5.38
N GLY A 157 -11.70 6.05 -5.66
CA GLY A 157 -12.34 7.09 -4.84
C GLY A 157 -12.86 8.25 -5.67
N GLY A 158 -13.09 8.02 -6.98
CA GLY A 158 -13.74 8.99 -7.88
C GLY A 158 -12.96 10.29 -8.10
N PHE A 159 -11.67 10.33 -7.77
CA PHE A 159 -10.86 11.55 -7.65
C PHE A 159 -11.36 12.55 -6.60
N ALA A 160 -12.20 12.11 -5.68
CA ALA A 160 -12.69 12.91 -4.57
C ALA A 160 -11.94 12.57 -3.26
N TYR A 161 -11.51 11.35 -3.11
CA TYR A 161 -10.70 10.84 -2.01
C TYR A 161 -9.83 9.66 -2.47
N VAL A 162 -8.96 9.18 -1.60
CA VAL A 162 -8.11 8.01 -1.84
C VAL A 162 -8.54 6.87 -0.93
N GLY A 163 -9.11 5.82 -1.50
CA GLY A 163 -9.57 4.63 -0.78
C GLY A 163 -8.45 3.61 -0.54
N ALA A 164 -7.31 4.06 0.00
CA ALA A 164 -6.09 3.26 0.04
C ALA A 164 -6.26 1.94 0.79
N MET A 165 -6.84 1.98 1.99
CA MET A 165 -7.04 0.81 2.85
C MET A 165 -7.90 -0.28 2.18
N HIS A 166 -8.76 0.09 1.24
CA HIS A 166 -9.65 -0.80 0.52
C HIS A 166 -9.06 -1.29 -0.82
N ASP A 167 -8.21 -0.50 -1.47
CA ASP A 167 -7.77 -0.74 -2.85
C ASP A 167 -6.24 -0.84 -2.97
N SER A 168 -5.48 0.25 -2.83
CA SER A 168 -4.03 0.23 -3.11
C SER A 168 -3.20 -0.49 -2.05
N PHE A 169 -3.52 -0.38 -0.76
CA PHE A 169 -2.78 -1.06 0.30
C PHE A 169 -2.87 -2.58 0.24
N PRO A 170 -4.06 -3.20 0.03
CA PRO A 170 -4.14 -4.65 -0.16
C PRO A 170 -3.27 -5.15 -1.31
N HIS A 171 -3.28 -4.46 -2.45
CA HIS A 171 -2.46 -4.82 -3.60
C HIS A 171 -0.96 -4.67 -3.31
N ALA A 172 -0.57 -3.55 -2.69
CA ALA A 172 0.83 -3.30 -2.34
C ALA A 172 1.36 -4.33 -1.33
N LEU A 173 0.56 -4.69 -0.32
CA LEU A 173 0.91 -5.71 0.67
C LEU A 173 1.11 -7.08 0.01
N GLU A 174 0.20 -7.51 -0.85
CA GLU A 174 0.35 -8.82 -1.52
C GLU A 174 1.55 -8.84 -2.48
N LEU A 175 1.82 -7.75 -3.20
CA LEU A 175 3.00 -7.64 -4.04
C LEU A 175 4.30 -7.72 -3.22
N SER A 176 4.34 -7.06 -2.05
CA SER A 176 5.51 -7.12 -1.17
C SER A 176 5.77 -8.53 -0.63
N LYS A 177 4.71 -9.25 -0.25
CA LYS A 177 4.80 -10.67 0.15
C LYS A 177 5.32 -11.58 -0.98
N MET A 178 5.07 -11.20 -2.23
CA MET A 178 5.60 -11.89 -3.40
C MET A 178 7.06 -11.50 -3.70
N GLY A 179 7.64 -10.57 -2.95
CA GLY A 179 9.01 -10.09 -3.09
C GLY A 179 9.18 -8.85 -3.95
N TYR A 180 8.12 -8.31 -4.56
CA TYR A 180 8.19 -7.08 -5.34
C TYR A 180 8.10 -5.85 -4.43
N ASN A 181 8.81 -4.80 -4.76
CA ASN A 181 8.64 -3.51 -4.08
C ASN A 181 7.33 -2.86 -4.53
N ALA A 182 6.51 -2.38 -3.60
CA ALA A 182 5.23 -1.77 -3.94
C ALA A 182 5.02 -0.46 -3.20
N PHE A 183 4.60 0.55 -3.95
CA PHE A 183 4.26 1.87 -3.43
C PHE A 183 2.77 2.11 -3.59
N ALA A 184 2.13 2.60 -2.55
CA ALA A 184 0.73 3.03 -2.61
C ALA A 184 0.68 4.56 -2.53
N LEU A 185 0.19 5.19 -3.58
CA LEU A 185 0.12 6.64 -3.69
C LEU A 185 -1.12 7.18 -2.99
N ILE A 186 -0.90 8.13 -2.11
CA ILE A 186 -1.93 9.05 -1.63
C ILE A 186 -1.83 10.31 -2.49
N TYR A 187 -2.89 10.63 -3.22
CA TYR A 187 -2.92 11.72 -4.18
C TYR A 187 -3.98 12.77 -3.82
N ARG A 188 -3.78 14.00 -4.27
CA ARG A 188 -4.74 15.09 -4.06
C ARG A 188 -6.01 14.87 -4.89
N PRO A 189 -7.18 15.32 -4.41
CA PRO A 189 -8.42 15.29 -5.19
C PRO A 189 -8.29 16.01 -6.53
N GLY A 190 -9.04 15.51 -7.54
CA GLY A 190 -9.03 16.04 -8.90
C GLY A 190 -8.22 15.18 -9.87
N ALA A 191 -8.80 14.90 -11.04
CA ALA A 191 -8.22 13.95 -12.00
C ALA A 191 -6.87 14.40 -12.55
N GLN A 192 -6.72 15.69 -12.87
CA GLN A 192 -5.46 16.24 -13.36
C GLN A 192 -4.40 16.26 -12.25
N THR A 193 -4.78 16.72 -11.06
CA THR A 193 -3.91 16.81 -9.89
C THR A 193 -3.40 15.43 -9.46
N ALA A 194 -4.28 14.44 -9.43
CA ALA A 194 -3.93 13.06 -9.12
C ALA A 194 -2.90 12.47 -10.11
N CYS A 195 -3.03 12.79 -11.41
CA CYS A 195 -2.05 12.38 -12.41
C CYS A 195 -0.71 13.13 -12.27
N GLU A 196 -0.74 14.40 -11.86
CA GLU A 196 0.48 15.17 -11.54
C GLU A 196 1.20 14.55 -10.33
N ASP A 197 0.46 14.17 -9.29
CA ASP A 197 1.01 13.49 -8.11
C ASP A 197 1.60 12.11 -8.46
N LEU A 198 0.93 11.33 -9.32
CA LEU A 198 1.48 10.05 -9.78
C LEU A 198 2.75 10.24 -10.61
N ALA A 199 2.79 11.26 -11.49
CA ALA A 199 4.00 11.58 -12.25
C ALA A 199 5.15 12.00 -11.32
N ARG A 200 4.85 12.79 -10.28
CA ARG A 200 5.83 13.19 -9.25
C ARG A 200 6.32 11.98 -8.45
N ALA A 201 5.42 11.10 -8.04
CA ALA A 201 5.74 9.88 -7.31
C ALA A 201 6.69 8.96 -8.10
N ILE A 202 6.42 8.76 -9.38
CA ILE A 202 7.31 7.98 -10.26
C ILE A 202 8.70 8.66 -10.35
N SER A 203 8.75 9.97 -10.55
CA SER A 203 10.02 10.70 -10.57
C SER A 203 10.78 10.55 -9.26
N PHE A 204 10.11 10.69 -8.13
CA PHE A 204 10.70 10.49 -6.80
C PHE A 204 11.33 9.11 -6.65
N ILE A 205 10.61 8.05 -7.05
CA ILE A 205 11.13 6.68 -6.97
C ILE A 205 12.38 6.50 -7.84
N PHE A 206 12.39 7.05 -9.06
CA PHE A 206 13.56 6.98 -9.94
C PHE A 206 14.77 7.75 -9.40
N GLU A 207 14.54 8.92 -8.77
CA GLU A 207 15.58 9.76 -8.19
C GLU A 207 16.22 9.15 -6.95
N ASN A 208 15.46 8.36 -6.19
CA ASN A 208 15.87 7.73 -4.93
C ASN A 208 16.00 6.21 -5.04
N ALA A 209 16.15 5.67 -6.25
CA ALA A 209 16.10 4.24 -6.51
C ALA A 209 17.14 3.43 -5.71
N ASP A 210 18.34 3.98 -5.54
CA ASP A 210 19.43 3.34 -4.78
C ASP A 210 19.08 3.27 -3.28
N GLU A 211 18.53 4.36 -2.71
CA GLU A 211 18.11 4.42 -1.30
C GLU A 211 16.91 3.50 -1.03
N LEU A 212 15.97 3.49 -1.98
CA LEU A 212 14.77 2.63 -1.92
C LEU A 212 15.09 1.17 -2.23
N GLU A 213 16.31 0.86 -2.68
CA GLU A 213 16.75 -0.47 -3.12
C GLU A 213 15.82 -1.07 -4.20
N VAL A 214 15.35 -0.26 -5.18
CA VAL A 214 14.44 -0.69 -6.24
C VAL A 214 15.12 -0.71 -7.61
N ASN A 215 14.72 -1.69 -8.43
CA ASN A 215 15.13 -1.77 -9.83
C ASN A 215 14.18 -0.92 -10.70
N THR A 216 14.76 0.01 -11.45
CA THR A 216 14.03 0.93 -12.34
C THR A 216 13.99 0.53 -13.80
N ASP A 217 14.55 -0.61 -14.19
CA ASP A 217 14.54 -1.09 -15.59
C ASP A 217 13.13 -1.31 -16.11
N CYS A 218 12.24 -1.74 -15.20
CA CYS A 218 10.84 -1.98 -15.53
C CYS A 218 9.99 -1.82 -14.27
N TYR A 219 8.86 -1.12 -14.39
CA TYR A 219 7.88 -0.96 -13.30
C TYR A 219 6.46 -1.15 -13.82
N SER A 220 5.51 -1.30 -12.92
CA SER A 220 4.09 -1.44 -13.25
C SER A 220 3.23 -0.40 -12.51
N LEU A 221 2.14 0.02 -13.17
CA LEU A 221 1.12 0.89 -12.60
C LEU A 221 -0.15 0.08 -12.41
N TRP A 222 -0.65 0.07 -11.18
CA TRP A 222 -1.85 -0.65 -10.77
C TRP A 222 -2.91 0.36 -10.32
N GLY A 223 -4.17 -0.03 -10.41
CA GLY A 223 -5.21 0.79 -9.82
C GLY A 223 -6.62 0.33 -10.14
N GLY A 224 -7.53 0.61 -9.21
CA GLY A 224 -8.97 0.43 -9.36
C GLY A 224 -9.65 1.75 -9.71
N SER A 225 -10.76 1.73 -10.44
CA SER A 225 -11.62 2.89 -10.70
C SER A 225 -10.85 4.14 -11.16
N ALA A 226 -10.83 5.22 -10.35
CA ALA A 226 -10.03 6.44 -10.61
C ALA A 226 -8.53 6.14 -10.71
N GLY A 227 -8.00 5.29 -9.83
CA GLY A 227 -6.60 4.85 -9.87
C GLY A 227 -6.26 4.08 -11.15
N GLY A 228 -7.17 3.25 -11.65
CA GLY A 228 -7.03 2.58 -12.94
C GLY A 228 -6.96 3.55 -14.12
N ARG A 229 -7.71 4.69 -14.04
CA ARG A 229 -7.58 5.77 -15.02
C ARG A 229 -6.23 6.45 -14.97
N MET A 230 -5.73 6.74 -13.76
CA MET A 230 -4.39 7.33 -13.59
C MET A 230 -3.33 6.42 -14.21
N ALA A 231 -3.35 5.13 -13.87
CA ALA A 231 -2.44 4.14 -14.41
C ALA A 231 -2.48 4.06 -15.95
N ALA A 232 -3.70 4.04 -16.52
CA ALA A 232 -3.89 3.99 -17.97
C ALA A 232 -3.43 5.27 -18.67
N TRP A 233 -3.69 6.45 -18.09
CA TRP A 233 -3.27 7.72 -18.69
C TRP A 233 -1.77 7.88 -18.65
N LEU A 234 -1.12 7.63 -17.53
CA LEU A 234 0.33 7.72 -17.45
C LEU A 234 1.02 6.65 -18.30
N GLY A 235 0.49 5.44 -18.34
CA GLY A 235 0.99 4.38 -19.20
C GLY A 235 0.86 4.70 -20.71
N SER A 236 -0.15 5.48 -21.10
CA SER A 236 -0.41 5.85 -22.50
C SER A 236 0.30 7.12 -22.93
N TYR A 237 0.35 8.13 -22.06
CA TYR A 237 0.87 9.48 -22.40
C TYR A 237 2.24 9.78 -21.79
N GLY A 238 2.70 8.95 -20.87
CA GLY A 238 3.94 9.15 -20.12
C GLY A 238 3.85 10.20 -19.02
N THR A 239 4.79 10.16 -18.10
CA THR A 239 4.86 11.08 -16.96
C THR A 239 5.06 12.54 -17.37
N ALA A 240 5.77 12.80 -18.48
CA ALA A 240 6.05 14.14 -18.98
C ALA A 240 4.77 14.90 -19.41
N ALA A 241 3.68 14.21 -19.75
CA ALA A 241 2.41 14.84 -20.08
C ALA A 241 1.73 15.49 -18.86
N PHE A 242 1.99 14.99 -17.67
CA PHE A 242 1.40 15.43 -16.41
C PHE A 242 2.41 16.18 -15.51
N GLY A 243 3.70 15.89 -15.67
CA GLY A 243 4.76 16.59 -14.96
C GLY A 243 5.03 17.97 -15.58
N LYS A 244 4.65 19.05 -14.89
CA LYS A 244 5.13 20.39 -15.26
C LYS A 244 6.64 20.47 -15.06
N LYS A 245 7.43 20.23 -16.15
CA LYS A 245 8.88 20.51 -16.21
C LYS A 245 9.70 20.09 -14.97
N ILE A 246 9.42 18.95 -14.39
CA ILE A 246 10.20 18.45 -13.29
C ILE A 246 11.05 17.31 -13.83
N TYR A 247 12.34 17.57 -13.91
CA TYR A 247 13.44 16.67 -14.24
C TYR A 247 13.51 16.16 -15.68
N ARG A 248 14.15 16.97 -16.55
CA ARG A 248 14.96 16.38 -17.62
C ARG A 248 16.16 15.72 -16.97
N ARG A 249 16.26 14.39 -17.01
CA ARG A 249 17.58 13.76 -16.89
C ARG A 249 18.47 14.43 -17.94
N PRO A 250 19.65 14.95 -17.58
CA PRO A 250 20.65 15.31 -18.58
C PRO A 250 21.09 13.98 -19.23
N GLY A 251 20.67 13.74 -20.46
CA GLY A 251 21.21 12.65 -21.26
C GLY A 251 20.23 11.58 -21.78
N LEU A 252 18.94 11.89 -21.99
CA LEU A 252 18.05 11.13 -22.88
C LEU A 252 17.50 12.06 -23.94
#